data_4f69279815ce874672e9a008a0b63db9
#
_entry.id   4f69279815ce874672e9a008a0b63db9
#
_cell.length_a   1.000
_cell.length_b   1.000
_cell.length_c   1.000
_cell.angle_alpha   90.00
_cell.angle_beta   90.00
_cell.angle_gamma   90.00
#
_symmetry.space_group_name_H-M   'P 1'
#
loop_
_entity.id
_entity.type
_entity.pdbx_description
1 polymer ?
#
loop_
_entity_poly.entity_id
_entity_poly.type
_entity_poly.pdbx_seq_one_letter_code
_entity_poly.pdbx_strand_id
1 'polypeptide(L)'
;MLYLSYNCTPGWSPASPLRHLLSLHADLAGAGGKGILDRVDGALDFAQRVADMGIGYFKANPVAAECLGAIKTQNRAYVAHEFFNGDWEPMPFSRVAELLAPANVSFAVSANLLNHLDGISLSPAARKLLGEIDHPVLRETVRDYLIDARYRQDIFVKGGRPMVRQEQEQRYLAQAFALTHAADEFPAYAGQSQAVITLQEAVITLEEDFYQPLIEALAENSYAPKTLRELATHPRLQGRVLPSLIAALIILAGAGIVRPTQAADLIEQARPRCKALNAYLIGRLPARGDNAYLASAVIGGGVAVSRSHLLFMQALQSGRTRPEDWARFAWDNVFSNDIDSIQGAKPIAPHEKSLAALTSEANAFSSKRLPILRALEIA
;
A
#
# COMPACT_ATOMS: atom_id res chain seq x y z
N MET A 1 -7.61 16.54 -14.17
CA MET A 1 -6.98 15.25 -13.85
C MET A 1 -7.98 14.41 -13.07
N LEU A 2 -8.16 13.16 -13.48
CA LEU A 2 -9.00 12.15 -12.82
C LEU A 2 -8.12 10.96 -12.44
N TYR A 3 -8.17 10.55 -11.19
CA TYR A 3 -7.66 9.27 -10.72
C TYR A 3 -8.81 8.28 -10.64
N LEU A 4 -8.62 7.10 -11.19
CA LEU A 4 -9.61 6.02 -11.16
C LEU A 4 -8.93 4.71 -10.79
N SER A 5 -9.49 4.00 -9.82
CA SER A 5 -9.09 2.65 -9.47
C SER A 5 -10.26 1.69 -9.63
N TYR A 6 -10.00 0.52 -10.20
CA TYR A 6 -11.07 -0.43 -10.51
C TYR A 6 -10.54 -1.85 -10.67
N ASN A 7 -11.41 -2.81 -10.38
CA ASN A 7 -11.17 -4.21 -10.69
C ASN A 7 -11.26 -4.42 -12.20
N CYS A 8 -10.34 -5.20 -12.78
CA CYS A 8 -10.28 -5.34 -14.22
C CYS A 8 -10.17 -6.80 -14.70
N THR A 9 -10.53 -6.97 -15.95
CA THR A 9 -10.32 -8.20 -16.70
C THR A 9 -9.02 -8.08 -17.53
N PRO A 10 -8.29 -9.19 -17.81
CA PRO A 10 -8.73 -10.60 -17.66
C PRO A 10 -8.59 -11.18 -16.25
N GLY A 11 -7.76 -10.65 -15.36
CA GLY A 11 -7.37 -11.29 -14.12
C GLY A 11 -8.51 -11.65 -13.15
N TRP A 12 -9.63 -10.92 -13.20
CA TRP A 12 -10.84 -11.28 -12.43
C TRP A 12 -11.75 -12.30 -13.13
N SER A 13 -11.56 -12.56 -14.42
CA SER A 13 -12.44 -13.44 -15.18
C SER A 13 -12.62 -14.83 -14.56
N PRO A 14 -11.56 -15.52 -14.09
CA PRO A 14 -11.69 -16.84 -13.47
C PRO A 14 -12.48 -16.83 -12.15
N ALA A 15 -12.44 -15.73 -11.39
CA ALA A 15 -13.05 -15.62 -10.06
C ALA A 15 -14.45 -14.94 -10.07
N SER A 16 -14.84 -14.31 -11.17
CA SER A 16 -16.15 -13.64 -11.27
C SER A 16 -17.35 -14.56 -11.00
N PRO A 17 -17.39 -15.82 -11.46
CA PRO A 17 -18.46 -16.75 -11.13
C PRO A 17 -18.51 -17.13 -9.63
N LEU A 18 -17.35 -17.17 -8.95
CA LEU A 18 -17.29 -17.37 -7.50
C LEU A 18 -18.01 -16.23 -6.78
N ARG A 19 -17.69 -14.99 -7.13
CA ARG A 19 -18.34 -13.80 -6.54
C ARG A 19 -19.86 -13.86 -6.75
N HIS A 20 -20.32 -14.23 -7.94
CA HIS A 20 -21.73 -14.39 -8.22
C HIS A 20 -22.39 -15.46 -7.30
N LEU A 21 -21.74 -16.62 -7.12
CA LEU A 21 -22.20 -17.67 -6.22
C LEU A 21 -22.33 -17.17 -4.78
N LEU A 22 -21.32 -16.44 -4.28
CA LEU A 22 -21.31 -15.88 -2.93
C LEU A 22 -22.48 -14.90 -2.72
N SER A 23 -22.69 -13.95 -3.64
CA SER A 23 -23.78 -12.98 -3.56
C SER A 23 -25.13 -13.66 -3.63
N LEU A 24 -25.32 -14.57 -4.59
CA LEU A 24 -26.57 -15.28 -4.78
C LEU A 24 -26.97 -16.08 -3.52
N HIS A 25 -26.01 -16.78 -2.91
CA HIS A 25 -26.27 -17.50 -1.66
C HIS A 25 -26.64 -16.54 -0.52
N ALA A 26 -25.92 -15.44 -0.37
CA ALA A 26 -26.20 -14.45 0.68
C ALA A 26 -27.61 -13.82 0.53
N ASP A 27 -28.06 -13.62 -0.72
CA ASP A 27 -29.37 -13.02 -1.01
C ASP A 27 -30.52 -14.03 -0.86
N LEU A 28 -30.34 -15.27 -1.31
CA LEU A 28 -31.41 -16.25 -1.37
C LEU A 28 -31.49 -17.16 -0.14
N ALA A 29 -30.35 -17.61 0.36
CA ALA A 29 -30.29 -18.56 1.49
C ALA A 29 -29.99 -17.87 2.83
N GLY A 30 -29.41 -16.67 2.81
CA GLY A 30 -29.07 -15.88 4.00
C GLY A 30 -30.17 -14.94 4.50
N ALA A 31 -31.29 -14.80 3.79
CA ALA A 31 -32.30 -13.73 3.97
C ALA A 31 -33.16 -13.83 5.25
N GLY A 32 -33.00 -14.85 6.08
CA GLY A 32 -33.86 -15.10 7.26
C GLY A 32 -33.52 -14.26 8.50
N GLY A 33 -33.44 -12.93 8.42
CA GLY A 33 -33.24 -12.04 9.57
C GLY A 33 -31.82 -11.98 10.15
N LYS A 34 -30.84 -12.56 9.47
CA LYS A 34 -29.42 -12.55 9.85
C LYS A 34 -28.74 -11.26 9.43
N GLY A 35 -27.74 -10.83 10.20
CA GLY A 35 -26.88 -9.71 9.85
C GLY A 35 -26.04 -9.98 8.60
N ILE A 36 -25.47 -8.91 8.01
CA ILE A 36 -24.65 -9.04 6.79
C ILE A 36 -23.45 -9.96 7.01
N LEU A 37 -22.80 -9.91 8.16
CA LEU A 37 -21.62 -10.75 8.45
C LEU A 37 -21.98 -12.24 8.51
N ASP A 38 -23.13 -12.59 9.12
CA ASP A 38 -23.61 -13.98 9.17
C ASP A 38 -23.94 -14.51 7.78
N ARG A 39 -24.47 -13.64 6.89
CA ARG A 39 -24.76 -14.00 5.49
C ARG A 39 -23.46 -14.22 4.70
N VAL A 40 -22.45 -13.39 4.94
CA VAL A 40 -21.12 -13.54 4.35
C VAL A 40 -20.49 -14.87 4.76
N ASP A 41 -20.47 -15.18 6.07
CA ASP A 41 -19.92 -16.42 6.58
C ASP A 41 -20.63 -17.65 6.02
N GLY A 42 -21.98 -17.61 5.99
CA GLY A 42 -22.77 -18.69 5.40
C GLY A 42 -22.49 -18.89 3.91
N ALA A 43 -22.30 -17.82 3.15
CA ALA A 43 -21.95 -17.89 1.72
C ALA A 43 -20.55 -18.47 1.49
N LEU A 44 -19.57 -18.07 2.31
CA LEU A 44 -18.20 -18.60 2.25
C LEU A 44 -18.16 -20.09 2.59
N ASP A 45 -18.89 -20.52 3.63
CA ASP A 45 -18.96 -21.94 4.02
C ASP A 45 -19.69 -22.77 2.96
N PHE A 46 -20.72 -22.21 2.33
CA PHE A 46 -21.40 -22.88 1.22
C PHE A 46 -20.48 -23.03 0.01
N ALA A 47 -19.80 -21.94 -0.41
CA ALA A 47 -18.86 -22.00 -1.53
C ALA A 47 -17.71 -23.00 -1.27
N GLN A 48 -17.23 -23.10 -0.02
CA GLN A 48 -16.22 -24.08 0.35
C GLN A 48 -16.73 -25.52 0.16
N ARG A 49 -17.94 -25.82 0.61
CA ARG A 49 -18.53 -27.16 0.40
C ARG A 49 -18.67 -27.50 -1.08
N VAL A 50 -18.99 -26.52 -1.93
CA VAL A 50 -19.04 -26.73 -3.39
C VAL A 50 -17.62 -26.98 -3.95
N ALA A 51 -16.62 -26.24 -3.47
CA ALA A 51 -15.23 -26.40 -3.90
C ALA A 51 -14.67 -27.79 -3.48
N ASP A 52 -14.99 -28.24 -2.27
CA ASP A 52 -14.52 -29.51 -1.72
C ASP A 52 -15.04 -30.75 -2.49
N MET A 53 -16.10 -30.57 -3.30
CA MET A 53 -16.55 -31.64 -4.20
C MET A 53 -15.53 -31.94 -5.31
N GLY A 54 -14.61 -31.01 -5.62
CA GLY A 54 -13.51 -31.23 -6.57
C GLY A 54 -13.97 -31.48 -8.02
N ILE A 55 -15.14 -30.99 -8.42
CA ILE A 55 -15.73 -31.18 -9.75
C ILE A 55 -16.12 -29.83 -10.39
N GLY A 56 -16.45 -29.88 -11.66
CA GLY A 56 -17.04 -28.73 -12.39
C GLY A 56 -16.15 -27.50 -12.38
N TYR A 57 -16.74 -26.38 -11.99
CA TYR A 57 -16.12 -25.07 -12.04
C TYR A 57 -14.80 -24.96 -11.24
N PHE A 58 -14.76 -25.42 -9.99
CA PHE A 58 -13.55 -25.32 -9.15
C PHE A 58 -12.43 -26.25 -9.65
N LYS A 59 -12.77 -27.41 -10.23
CA LYS A 59 -11.77 -28.28 -10.87
C LYS A 59 -11.17 -27.63 -12.11
N ALA A 60 -11.99 -26.97 -12.92
CA ALA A 60 -11.58 -26.29 -14.15
C ALA A 60 -10.84 -24.96 -13.88
N ASN A 61 -11.06 -24.33 -12.71
CA ASN A 61 -10.53 -23.01 -12.37
C ASN A 61 -9.86 -23.04 -10.98
N PRO A 62 -8.62 -23.55 -10.84
CA PRO A 62 -7.91 -23.58 -9.56
C PRO A 62 -7.76 -22.20 -8.92
N VAL A 63 -7.58 -21.16 -9.72
CA VAL A 63 -7.50 -19.76 -9.28
C VAL A 63 -8.73 -19.33 -8.48
N ALA A 64 -9.92 -19.85 -8.80
CA ALA A 64 -11.14 -19.55 -8.04
C ALA A 64 -11.11 -20.19 -6.65
N ALA A 65 -10.54 -21.40 -6.50
CA ALA A 65 -10.37 -22.03 -5.20
C ALA A 65 -9.33 -21.31 -4.34
N GLU A 66 -8.22 -20.85 -4.94
CA GLU A 66 -7.22 -20.03 -4.27
C GLU A 66 -7.82 -18.68 -3.81
N CYS A 67 -8.61 -18.05 -4.67
CA CYS A 67 -9.31 -16.80 -4.35
C CYS A 67 -10.28 -17.01 -3.16
N LEU A 68 -11.06 -18.10 -3.14
CA LEU A 68 -11.92 -18.43 -1.99
C LEU A 68 -11.13 -18.60 -0.71
N GLY A 69 -9.99 -19.32 -0.76
CA GLY A 69 -9.08 -19.47 0.37
C GLY A 69 -8.58 -18.11 0.89
N ALA A 70 -8.14 -17.24 0.00
CA ALA A 70 -7.68 -15.89 0.35
C ALA A 70 -8.80 -15.02 0.97
N ILE A 71 -10.01 -15.05 0.41
CA ILE A 71 -11.17 -14.31 0.94
C ILE A 71 -11.50 -14.75 2.39
N LYS A 72 -11.41 -16.05 2.67
CA LYS A 72 -11.72 -16.60 4.02
C LYS A 72 -10.78 -16.10 5.10
N THR A 73 -9.57 -15.66 4.77
CA THR A 73 -8.60 -15.13 5.73
C THR A 73 -8.73 -13.63 5.97
N GLN A 74 -9.54 -12.93 5.18
CA GLN A 74 -9.69 -11.47 5.27
C GLN A 74 -10.70 -11.04 6.33
N ASN A 75 -10.61 -9.76 6.72
CA ASN A 75 -11.58 -9.13 7.61
C ASN A 75 -13.00 -9.20 7.02
N ARG A 76 -13.97 -9.64 7.78
CA ARG A 76 -15.35 -9.87 7.30
C ARG A 76 -16.07 -8.61 6.82
N ALA A 77 -15.81 -7.46 7.46
CA ALA A 77 -16.36 -6.20 7.01
C ALA A 77 -15.78 -5.80 5.64
N TYR A 78 -14.48 -6.01 5.43
CA TYR A 78 -13.84 -5.82 4.12
C TYR A 78 -14.45 -6.75 3.06
N VAL A 79 -14.60 -8.05 3.37
CA VAL A 79 -15.20 -9.03 2.45
C VAL A 79 -16.64 -8.64 2.07
N ALA A 80 -17.42 -8.17 3.04
CA ALA A 80 -18.77 -7.70 2.79
C ALA A 80 -18.81 -6.53 1.80
N HIS A 81 -17.89 -5.57 1.94
CA HIS A 81 -17.79 -4.43 1.05
C HIS A 81 -17.25 -4.78 -0.33
N GLU A 82 -16.25 -5.65 -0.42
CA GLU A 82 -15.56 -5.98 -1.68
C GLU A 82 -16.36 -6.94 -2.54
N PHE A 83 -16.94 -7.99 -1.94
CA PHE A 83 -17.53 -9.10 -2.69
C PHE A 83 -19.06 -9.15 -2.69
N PHE A 84 -19.73 -8.40 -1.80
CA PHE A 84 -21.19 -8.44 -1.65
C PHE A 84 -21.88 -7.12 -1.94
N ASN A 85 -21.17 -6.13 -2.50
CA ASN A 85 -21.82 -4.91 -2.98
C ASN A 85 -22.65 -5.20 -4.25
N GLY A 86 -23.69 -4.37 -4.50
CA GLY A 86 -24.60 -4.55 -5.63
C GLY A 86 -23.96 -4.26 -6.98
N ASP A 87 -23.14 -3.21 -7.03
CA ASP A 87 -22.51 -2.69 -8.25
C ASP A 87 -21.06 -3.15 -8.33
N TRP A 88 -20.85 -4.39 -8.73
CA TRP A 88 -19.53 -4.98 -8.88
C TRP A 88 -19.34 -5.51 -10.30
N GLU A 89 -18.52 -4.83 -11.09
CA GLU A 89 -18.24 -5.19 -12.48
C GLU A 89 -16.74 -4.94 -12.77
N PRO A 90 -15.92 -6.01 -12.92
CA PRO A 90 -14.58 -5.85 -13.44
C PRO A 90 -14.63 -5.45 -14.91
N MET A 91 -14.02 -4.32 -15.26
CA MET A 91 -14.06 -3.79 -16.63
C MET A 91 -12.68 -3.93 -17.30
N PRO A 92 -12.64 -4.27 -18.60
CA PRO A 92 -11.43 -4.12 -19.37
C PRO A 92 -11.08 -2.63 -19.53
N PHE A 93 -9.79 -2.31 -19.64
CA PHE A 93 -9.33 -0.93 -19.85
C PHE A 93 -10.04 -0.23 -21.02
N SER A 94 -10.25 -0.95 -22.12
CA SER A 94 -10.94 -0.42 -23.31
C SER A 94 -12.35 0.10 -22.97
N ARG A 95 -13.09 -0.60 -22.10
CA ARG A 95 -14.43 -0.16 -21.67
C ARG A 95 -14.38 1.09 -20.81
N VAL A 96 -13.41 1.17 -19.90
CA VAL A 96 -13.18 2.38 -19.08
C VAL A 96 -12.82 3.58 -19.96
N ALA A 97 -11.94 3.39 -20.93
CA ALA A 97 -11.58 4.44 -21.89
C ALA A 97 -12.80 4.91 -22.71
N GLU A 98 -13.65 3.98 -23.16
CA GLU A 98 -14.90 4.30 -23.86
C GLU A 98 -15.87 5.11 -23.00
N LEU A 99 -16.08 4.70 -21.73
CA LEU A 99 -16.97 5.41 -20.80
C LEU A 99 -16.48 6.81 -20.47
N LEU A 100 -15.17 7.05 -20.50
CA LEU A 100 -14.56 8.35 -20.22
C LEU A 100 -14.43 9.25 -21.45
N ALA A 101 -14.55 8.74 -22.66
CA ALA A 101 -14.44 9.48 -23.91
C ALA A 101 -15.37 10.72 -23.99
N PRO A 102 -16.66 10.64 -23.57
CA PRO A 102 -17.56 11.80 -23.59
C PRO A 102 -17.10 12.98 -22.71
N ALA A 103 -16.28 12.69 -21.66
CA ALA A 103 -15.71 13.73 -20.80
C ALA A 103 -14.47 14.40 -21.39
N ASN A 104 -14.03 13.99 -22.59
CA ASN A 104 -12.80 14.44 -23.24
C ASN A 104 -11.56 14.29 -22.35
N VAL A 105 -11.47 13.19 -21.60
CA VAL A 105 -10.27 12.79 -20.86
C VAL A 105 -9.64 11.58 -21.53
N SER A 106 -8.32 11.57 -21.57
CA SER A 106 -7.53 10.47 -22.12
C SER A 106 -6.59 9.90 -21.05
N PHE A 107 -6.29 8.61 -21.17
CA PHE A 107 -5.31 7.97 -20.32
C PHE A 107 -3.95 8.66 -20.45
N ALA A 108 -3.37 9.02 -19.33
CA ALA A 108 -2.05 9.61 -19.29
C ALA A 108 -1.01 8.58 -18.83
N VAL A 109 -1.27 7.90 -17.71
CA VAL A 109 -0.28 7.02 -17.08
C VAL A 109 -0.95 6.19 -15.97
N SER A 110 -0.35 5.04 -15.65
CA SER A 110 -0.72 4.31 -14.42
C SER A 110 -0.28 5.11 -13.19
N ALA A 111 -1.12 5.15 -12.15
CA ALA A 111 -0.74 5.65 -10.83
C ALA A 111 0.14 4.66 -10.05
N ASN A 112 0.15 3.39 -10.45
CA ASN A 112 1.11 2.42 -9.93
C ASN A 112 2.47 2.66 -10.61
N LEU A 113 3.43 3.18 -9.84
CA LEU A 113 4.74 3.56 -10.34
C LEU A 113 5.52 2.38 -10.96
N LEU A 114 5.31 1.16 -10.49
CA LEU A 114 5.99 -0.03 -11.02
C LEU A 114 5.61 -0.32 -12.47
N ASN A 115 4.40 0.05 -12.89
CA ASN A 115 3.95 -0.10 -14.26
C ASN A 115 4.70 0.82 -15.25
N HIS A 116 5.51 1.75 -14.75
CA HIS A 116 6.40 2.59 -15.57
C HIS A 116 7.71 1.89 -15.94
N LEU A 117 7.99 0.74 -15.31
CA LEU A 117 9.20 -0.05 -15.55
C LEU A 117 8.82 -1.39 -16.21
N ASP A 118 8.63 -1.38 -17.53
CA ASP A 118 8.21 -2.56 -18.28
C ASP A 118 9.09 -3.80 -18.05
N GLY A 119 10.36 -3.60 -17.68
CA GLY A 119 11.28 -4.69 -17.38
C GLY A 119 10.95 -5.48 -16.11
N ILE A 120 10.06 -4.98 -15.24
CA ILE A 120 9.66 -5.66 -14.01
C ILE A 120 8.60 -6.72 -14.28
N SER A 121 7.58 -6.38 -15.08
CA SER A 121 6.40 -7.23 -15.27
C SER A 121 6.31 -7.86 -16.65
N LEU A 122 7.14 -7.43 -17.62
CA LEU A 122 7.04 -7.85 -19.01
C LEU A 122 8.34 -8.49 -19.50
N SER A 123 8.22 -9.65 -20.14
CA SER A 123 9.33 -10.29 -20.84
C SER A 123 9.82 -9.41 -22.02
N PRO A 124 11.06 -9.60 -22.51
CA PRO A 124 11.55 -8.90 -23.71
C PRO A 124 10.63 -9.05 -24.92
N ALA A 125 10.06 -10.23 -25.12
CA ALA A 125 9.13 -10.50 -26.22
C ALA A 125 7.81 -9.72 -26.05
N ALA A 126 7.27 -9.66 -24.82
CA ALA A 126 6.06 -8.90 -24.52
C ALA A 126 6.28 -7.39 -24.72
N ARG A 127 7.43 -6.86 -24.31
CA ARG A 127 7.79 -5.45 -24.55
C ARG A 127 7.91 -5.13 -26.05
N LYS A 128 8.50 -6.04 -26.82
CA LYS A 128 8.58 -5.87 -28.27
C LYS A 128 7.19 -5.81 -28.88
N LEU A 129 6.31 -6.76 -28.54
CA LEU A 129 4.92 -6.78 -29.01
C LEU A 129 4.17 -5.49 -28.70
N LEU A 130 4.26 -5.01 -27.44
CA LEU A 130 3.60 -3.74 -27.06
C LEU A 130 4.16 -2.54 -27.82
N GLY A 131 5.45 -2.55 -28.17
CA GLY A 131 6.08 -1.51 -28.99
C GLY A 131 5.59 -1.48 -30.45
N GLU A 132 4.99 -2.56 -30.95
CA GLU A 132 4.41 -2.66 -32.30
C GLU A 132 2.95 -2.14 -32.36
N ILE A 133 2.35 -1.81 -31.19
CA ILE A 133 0.94 -1.36 -31.09
C ILE A 133 0.89 0.16 -30.96
N ASP A 134 0.49 0.84 -32.01
CA ASP A 134 0.36 2.30 -32.02
C ASP A 134 -0.87 2.80 -31.27
N HIS A 135 -1.98 2.06 -31.34
CA HIS A 135 -3.23 2.50 -30.73
C HIS A 135 -3.19 2.38 -29.20
N PRO A 136 -3.25 3.50 -28.44
CA PRO A 136 -2.99 3.50 -27.01
C PRO A 136 -3.94 2.63 -26.20
N VAL A 137 -5.25 2.61 -26.56
CA VAL A 137 -6.24 1.77 -25.86
C VAL A 137 -5.98 0.28 -26.09
N LEU A 138 -5.62 -0.10 -27.33
CA LEU A 138 -5.27 -1.49 -27.62
C LEU A 138 -4.01 -1.90 -26.87
N ARG A 139 -2.99 -1.06 -26.87
CA ARG A 139 -1.72 -1.34 -26.19
C ARG A 139 -1.91 -1.56 -24.69
N GLU A 140 -2.68 -0.71 -24.01
CA GLU A 140 -2.97 -0.86 -22.58
C GLU A 140 -3.84 -2.09 -22.31
N THR A 141 -4.84 -2.37 -23.17
CA THR A 141 -5.64 -3.58 -23.02
C THR A 141 -4.79 -4.84 -23.21
N VAL A 142 -3.90 -4.88 -24.22
CA VAL A 142 -3.00 -6.02 -24.43
C VAL A 142 -2.02 -6.17 -23.26
N ARG A 143 -1.55 -5.05 -22.67
CA ARG A 143 -0.75 -5.09 -21.45
C ARG A 143 -1.46 -5.83 -20.32
N ASP A 144 -2.75 -5.56 -20.10
CA ASP A 144 -3.54 -6.25 -19.07
C ASP A 144 -3.58 -7.77 -19.28
N TYR A 145 -3.67 -8.22 -20.53
CA TYR A 145 -3.60 -9.65 -20.86
C TYR A 145 -2.21 -10.26 -20.60
N LEU A 146 -1.15 -9.49 -20.83
CA LEU A 146 0.23 -9.98 -20.65
C LEU A 146 0.63 -10.12 -19.18
N ILE A 147 -0.01 -9.35 -18.27
CA ILE A 147 0.28 -9.36 -16.84
C ILE A 147 -0.87 -9.93 -15.99
N ASP A 148 -1.91 -10.48 -16.62
CA ASP A 148 -3.14 -10.96 -15.95
C ASP A 148 -3.70 -9.95 -14.94
N ALA A 149 -3.86 -8.70 -15.38
CA ALA A 149 -4.21 -7.58 -14.52
C ALA A 149 -5.56 -7.79 -13.83
N ARG A 150 -5.59 -7.71 -12.50
CA ARG A 150 -6.79 -7.80 -11.66
C ARG A 150 -7.28 -6.44 -11.18
N TYR A 151 -6.37 -5.48 -11.05
CA TYR A 151 -6.65 -4.16 -10.50
C TYR A 151 -5.84 -3.10 -11.22
N ARG A 152 -6.50 -2.03 -11.61
CA ARG A 152 -5.84 -0.87 -12.24
C ARG A 152 -6.01 0.38 -11.38
N GLN A 153 -5.01 1.23 -11.45
CA GLN A 153 -4.98 2.56 -10.88
C GLN A 153 -4.50 3.49 -11.97
N ASP A 154 -5.41 4.24 -12.56
CA ASP A 154 -5.15 5.00 -13.78
C ASP A 154 -5.34 6.50 -13.55
N ILE A 155 -4.50 7.29 -14.24
CA ILE A 155 -4.62 8.74 -14.29
C ILE A 155 -5.06 9.12 -15.70
N PHE A 156 -6.20 9.82 -15.77
CA PHE A 156 -6.73 10.42 -16.98
C PHE A 156 -6.61 11.94 -16.91
N VAL A 157 -6.33 12.57 -18.03
CA VAL A 157 -6.16 14.03 -18.13
C VAL A 157 -6.98 14.60 -19.27
N LYS A 158 -7.47 15.82 -19.06
CA LYS A 158 -8.13 16.62 -20.10
C LYS A 158 -7.12 17.57 -20.70
N GLY A 159 -6.94 17.52 -22.03
CA GLY A 159 -6.03 18.41 -22.73
C GLY A 159 -4.55 18.24 -22.35
N GLY A 160 -4.15 17.04 -21.98
CA GLY A 160 -2.75 16.73 -21.65
C GLY A 160 -1.82 17.03 -22.85
N ARG A 161 -0.68 17.67 -22.58
CA ARG A 161 0.37 17.87 -23.56
C ARG A 161 1.62 17.11 -23.13
N PRO A 162 2.26 16.35 -24.03
CA PRO A 162 3.55 15.74 -23.73
C PRO A 162 4.57 16.83 -23.36
N MET A 163 5.30 16.60 -22.28
CA MET A 163 6.42 17.47 -21.91
C MET A 163 7.60 17.21 -22.84
N VAL A 164 8.35 18.25 -23.18
CA VAL A 164 9.63 18.07 -23.86
C VAL A 164 10.64 17.41 -22.89
N ARG A 165 11.55 16.60 -23.43
CA ARG A 165 12.49 15.82 -22.65
C ARG A 165 13.26 16.63 -21.59
N GLN A 166 13.70 17.83 -21.95
CA GLN A 166 14.43 18.70 -21.04
C GLN A 166 13.58 19.14 -19.85
N GLU A 167 12.32 19.51 -20.08
CA GLU A 167 11.39 19.88 -18.98
C GLU A 167 11.11 18.69 -18.07
N GLN A 168 10.88 17.51 -18.66
CA GLN A 168 10.66 16.27 -17.92
C GLN A 168 11.87 15.94 -17.02
N GLU A 169 13.09 16.05 -17.54
CA GLU A 169 14.32 15.81 -16.78
C GLU A 169 14.46 16.80 -15.62
N GLN A 170 14.19 18.09 -15.84
CA GLN A 170 14.23 19.09 -14.77
C GLN A 170 13.20 18.80 -13.68
N ARG A 171 12.01 18.35 -14.02
CA ARG A 171 10.98 17.97 -13.04
C ARG A 171 11.40 16.73 -12.25
N TYR A 172 11.98 15.72 -12.89
CA TYR A 172 12.54 14.57 -12.18
C TYR A 172 13.65 14.98 -11.21
N LEU A 173 14.59 15.82 -11.66
CA LEU A 173 15.69 16.29 -10.81
C LEU A 173 15.21 17.13 -9.62
N ALA A 174 14.10 17.83 -9.75
CA ALA A 174 13.49 18.63 -8.68
C ALA A 174 12.66 17.80 -7.69
N GLN A 175 12.22 16.59 -8.07
CA GLN A 175 11.41 15.74 -7.19
C GLN A 175 12.26 15.27 -6.01
N ALA A 176 11.78 15.54 -4.80
CA ALA A 176 12.39 15.01 -3.59
C ALA A 176 11.70 13.73 -3.12
N PHE A 177 12.46 12.94 -2.37
CA PHE A 177 12.05 11.65 -1.84
C PHE A 177 12.37 11.57 -0.34
N ALA A 178 11.48 10.95 0.42
CA ALA A 178 11.64 10.69 1.84
C ALA A 178 11.63 9.18 2.12
N LEU A 179 12.50 8.71 3.01
CA LEU A 179 12.44 7.35 3.56
C LEU A 179 11.23 7.22 4.50
N THR A 180 10.60 6.06 4.46
CA THR A 180 9.52 5.69 5.37
C THR A 180 9.93 4.62 6.38
N HIS A 181 11.15 4.09 6.25
CA HIS A 181 11.74 3.01 7.06
C HIS A 181 13.18 3.35 7.45
N ALA A 182 13.69 2.73 8.51
CA ALA A 182 15.05 2.99 8.98
C ALA A 182 16.08 2.35 8.03
N ALA A 183 17.18 3.05 7.82
CA ALA A 183 18.21 2.60 6.87
C ALA A 183 18.94 1.33 7.33
N ASP A 184 19.06 1.11 8.64
CA ASP A 184 19.71 -0.07 9.23
C ASP A 184 18.81 -1.33 9.22
N GLU A 185 17.57 -1.17 8.83
CA GLU A 185 16.66 -2.30 8.61
C GLU A 185 16.69 -2.81 7.15
N PHE A 186 17.36 -2.10 6.24
CA PHE A 186 17.65 -2.58 4.89
C PHE A 186 18.91 -3.50 4.93
N PRO A 187 18.91 -4.71 4.39
CA PRO A 187 17.94 -5.38 3.49
C PRO A 187 16.87 -6.21 4.19
N ALA A 188 16.66 -6.09 5.51
CA ALA A 188 15.69 -6.89 6.25
C ALA A 188 14.23 -6.74 5.73
N TYR A 189 13.93 -5.66 5.00
CA TYR A 189 12.64 -5.49 4.33
C TYR A 189 12.33 -6.57 3.30
N ALA A 190 13.34 -7.27 2.84
CA ALA A 190 13.21 -8.33 1.87
C ALA A 190 13.04 -9.72 2.49
N GLY A 191 13.19 -9.85 3.81
CA GLY A 191 12.99 -11.12 4.54
C GLY A 191 14.02 -12.21 4.24
N GLN A 192 15.12 -11.91 3.51
CA GLN A 192 16.17 -12.86 3.11
C GLN A 192 17.54 -12.19 3.12
N SER A 193 18.63 -12.99 3.08
CA SER A 193 20.02 -12.52 3.02
C SER A 193 20.40 -11.77 1.73
N GLN A 194 19.53 -11.81 0.72
CA GLN A 194 19.55 -10.91 -0.44
C GLN A 194 18.26 -10.08 -0.39
N ALA A 195 18.37 -8.77 -0.60
CA ALA A 195 17.23 -7.88 -0.61
C ALA A 195 16.31 -8.21 -1.81
N VAL A 196 15.25 -8.95 -1.55
CA VAL A 196 14.25 -9.33 -2.56
C VAL A 196 12.93 -8.66 -2.20
N ILE A 197 12.36 -7.94 -3.12
CA ILE A 197 11.02 -7.37 -2.99
C ILE A 197 10.07 -8.16 -3.87
N THR A 198 9.01 -8.70 -3.28
CA THR A 198 7.90 -9.27 -4.06
C THR A 198 6.87 -8.18 -4.27
N LEU A 199 6.70 -7.78 -5.51
CA LEU A 199 5.76 -6.75 -5.94
C LEU A 199 4.75 -7.38 -6.89
N GLN A 200 3.52 -7.57 -6.43
CA GLN A 200 2.51 -8.36 -7.14
C GLN A 200 3.03 -9.79 -7.39
N GLU A 201 3.28 -10.18 -8.63
CA GLU A 201 3.85 -11.48 -9.00
C GLU A 201 5.35 -11.42 -9.36
N ALA A 202 5.92 -10.21 -9.41
CA ALA A 202 7.33 -10.02 -9.74
C ALA A 202 8.21 -10.05 -8.50
N VAL A 203 9.26 -10.87 -8.54
CA VAL A 203 10.31 -10.91 -7.53
C VAL A 203 11.50 -10.09 -8.03
N ILE A 204 11.79 -8.98 -7.35
CA ILE A 204 12.89 -8.08 -7.70
C ILE A 204 14.00 -8.26 -6.68
N THR A 205 15.17 -8.68 -7.14
CA THR A 205 16.38 -8.68 -6.30
C THR A 205 16.97 -7.28 -6.27
N LEU A 206 17.12 -6.73 -5.08
CA LEU A 206 17.80 -5.46 -4.87
C LEU A 206 19.30 -5.73 -4.67
N GLU A 207 20.11 -5.26 -5.59
CA GLU A 207 21.57 -5.37 -5.47
C GLU A 207 22.05 -4.46 -4.34
N GLU A 208 22.61 -5.04 -3.28
CA GLU A 208 23.05 -4.33 -2.08
C GLU A 208 24.02 -3.19 -2.43
N ASP A 209 24.99 -3.45 -3.29
CA ASP A 209 25.99 -2.47 -3.75
C ASP A 209 25.36 -1.21 -4.38
N PHE A 210 24.14 -1.32 -4.92
CA PHE A 210 23.43 -0.19 -5.50
C PHE A 210 22.49 0.46 -4.51
N TYR A 211 21.66 -0.35 -3.84
CA TYR A 211 20.55 0.16 -3.02
C TYR A 211 21.01 0.61 -1.64
N GLN A 212 21.98 -0.05 -1.01
CA GLN A 212 22.49 0.35 0.31
C GLN A 212 23.04 1.79 0.31
N PRO A 213 23.93 2.20 -0.61
CA PRO A 213 24.40 3.59 -0.66
C PRO A 213 23.27 4.61 -0.93
N LEU A 214 22.24 4.23 -1.68
CA LEU A 214 21.07 5.10 -1.94
C LEU A 214 20.24 5.30 -0.67
N ILE A 215 19.96 4.22 0.07
CA ILE A 215 19.24 4.26 1.34
C ILE A 215 20.02 5.08 2.38
N GLU A 216 21.34 4.87 2.49
CA GLU A 216 22.20 5.63 3.40
C GLU A 216 22.20 7.12 3.05
N ALA A 217 22.32 7.46 1.76
CA ALA A 217 22.24 8.85 1.31
C ALA A 217 20.89 9.49 1.67
N LEU A 218 19.78 8.76 1.52
CA LEU A 218 18.46 9.23 1.90
C LEU A 218 18.27 9.39 3.42
N ALA A 219 19.00 8.61 4.24
CA ALA A 219 18.91 8.68 5.69
C ALA A 219 19.73 9.81 6.32
N GLU A 220 20.70 10.39 5.60
CA GLU A 220 21.50 11.49 6.10
C GLU A 220 20.67 12.73 6.48
N ASN A 221 21.19 13.56 7.38
CA ASN A 221 20.51 14.74 7.91
C ASN A 221 19.17 14.41 8.59
N SER A 222 19.16 13.38 9.43
CA SER A 222 17.98 12.93 10.19
C SER A 222 16.79 12.62 9.30
N TYR A 223 17.02 11.93 8.18
CA TYR A 223 16.00 11.52 7.19
C TYR A 223 15.33 12.69 6.44
N ALA A 224 15.93 13.87 6.43
CA ALA A 224 15.41 14.99 5.65
C ALA A 224 15.25 14.59 4.17
N PRO A 225 14.10 14.90 3.52
CA PRO A 225 13.89 14.58 2.12
C PRO A 225 15.01 15.12 1.22
N LYS A 226 15.38 14.36 0.19
CA LYS A 226 16.40 14.75 -0.78
C LYS A 226 15.87 14.72 -2.19
N THR A 227 16.19 15.74 -2.96
CA THR A 227 15.87 15.79 -4.38
C THR A 227 16.70 14.77 -5.17
N LEU A 228 16.17 14.33 -6.31
CA LEU A 228 16.96 13.48 -7.21
C LEU A 228 18.25 14.19 -7.68
N ARG A 229 18.25 15.51 -7.77
CA ARG A 229 19.44 16.30 -8.09
C ARG A 229 20.52 16.13 -7.01
N GLU A 230 20.16 16.25 -5.74
CA GLU A 230 21.09 16.02 -4.62
C GLU A 230 21.60 14.58 -4.62
N LEU A 231 20.72 13.60 -4.84
CA LEU A 231 21.13 12.20 -4.93
C LEU A 231 22.06 11.93 -6.12
N ALA A 232 21.79 12.51 -7.30
CA ALA A 232 22.62 12.35 -8.49
C ALA A 232 24.05 12.93 -8.34
N THR A 233 24.22 13.89 -7.44
CA THR A 233 25.52 14.48 -7.13
C THR A 233 26.13 14.00 -5.81
N HIS A 234 25.47 13.07 -5.13
CA HIS A 234 25.88 12.60 -3.82
C HIS A 234 27.18 11.75 -3.90
N PRO A 235 28.16 11.95 -3.01
CA PRO A 235 29.45 11.22 -3.05
C PRO A 235 29.28 9.70 -3.01
N ARG A 236 28.34 9.16 -2.25
CA ARG A 236 28.04 7.72 -2.16
C ARG A 236 27.50 7.13 -3.46
N LEU A 237 26.97 7.96 -4.36
CA LEU A 237 26.30 7.55 -5.59
C LEU A 237 27.09 7.90 -6.85
N GLN A 238 28.37 8.27 -6.67
CA GLN A 238 29.27 8.56 -7.79
C GLN A 238 29.33 7.40 -8.80
N GLY A 239 29.29 7.72 -10.10
CA GLY A 239 29.30 6.74 -11.16
C GLY A 239 27.94 6.11 -11.46
N ARG A 240 26.88 6.40 -10.68
CA ARG A 240 25.53 5.95 -10.98
C ARG A 240 24.87 6.90 -12.00
N VAL A 241 24.32 6.34 -13.06
CA VAL A 241 23.64 7.13 -14.11
C VAL A 241 22.22 7.50 -13.68
N LEU A 242 21.76 8.67 -14.10
CA LEU A 242 20.46 9.19 -13.72
C LEU A 242 19.27 8.23 -13.99
N PRO A 243 19.20 7.54 -15.14
CA PRO A 243 18.11 6.56 -15.39
C PRO A 243 18.07 5.42 -14.37
N SER A 244 19.24 4.93 -13.91
CA SER A 244 19.31 3.87 -12.89
C SER A 244 18.83 4.36 -11.53
N LEU A 245 19.14 5.60 -11.14
CA LEU A 245 18.64 6.21 -9.90
C LEU A 245 17.12 6.40 -9.95
N ILE A 246 16.58 6.85 -11.09
CA ILE A 246 15.12 6.96 -11.28
C ILE A 246 14.45 5.60 -11.14
N ALA A 247 14.97 4.58 -11.82
CA ALA A 247 14.41 3.22 -11.75
C ALA A 247 14.44 2.66 -10.32
N ALA A 248 15.56 2.83 -9.61
CA ALA A 248 15.68 2.41 -8.22
C ALA A 248 14.69 3.13 -7.29
N LEU A 249 14.52 4.44 -7.44
CA LEU A 249 13.55 5.19 -6.64
C LEU A 249 12.10 4.79 -6.97
N ILE A 250 11.78 4.48 -8.22
CA ILE A 250 10.48 3.92 -8.60
C ILE A 250 10.25 2.56 -7.93
N ILE A 251 11.24 1.68 -7.93
CA ILE A 251 11.16 0.36 -7.26
C ILE A 251 10.95 0.53 -5.76
N LEU A 252 11.78 1.36 -5.11
CA LEU A 252 11.66 1.63 -3.68
C LEU A 252 10.33 2.32 -3.32
N ALA A 253 9.82 3.19 -4.19
CA ALA A 253 8.53 3.83 -3.99
C ALA A 253 7.36 2.83 -4.16
N GLY A 254 7.44 1.95 -5.15
CA GLY A 254 6.49 0.85 -5.34
C GLY A 254 6.47 -0.12 -4.16
N ALA A 255 7.62 -0.37 -3.54
CA ALA A 255 7.76 -1.15 -2.32
C ALA A 255 7.34 -0.41 -1.04
N GLY A 256 7.05 0.89 -1.14
CA GLY A 256 6.70 1.71 0.02
C GLY A 256 7.88 2.11 0.90
N ILE A 257 9.12 1.80 0.53
CA ILE A 257 10.34 2.12 1.28
C ILE A 257 10.67 3.61 1.21
N VAL A 258 10.43 4.23 0.06
CA VAL A 258 10.49 5.68 -0.12
C VAL A 258 9.15 6.22 -0.59
N ARG A 259 8.94 7.51 -0.40
CA ARG A 259 7.80 8.24 -0.96
C ARG A 259 8.26 9.52 -1.63
N PRO A 260 7.71 9.88 -2.80
CA PRO A 260 7.90 11.22 -3.34
C PRO A 260 7.27 12.25 -2.39
N THR A 261 7.89 13.41 -2.26
CA THR A 261 7.39 14.49 -1.40
C THR A 261 6.56 15.50 -2.18
N GLN A 262 5.72 16.22 -1.47
CA GLN A 262 5.01 17.38 -1.99
C GLN A 262 5.98 18.54 -2.24
N ALA A 263 5.56 19.51 -3.05
CA ALA A 263 6.25 20.79 -3.19
C ALA A 263 6.24 21.57 -1.86
N ALA A 264 7.27 22.37 -1.61
CA ALA A 264 7.46 23.05 -0.32
C ALA A 264 6.28 23.94 0.09
N ASP A 265 5.70 24.66 -0.87
CA ASP A 265 4.51 25.49 -0.66
C ASP A 265 3.28 24.69 -0.23
N LEU A 266 3.07 23.52 -0.80
CA LEU A 266 1.99 22.59 -0.43
C LEU A 266 2.22 22.00 0.95
N ILE A 267 3.46 21.66 1.30
CA ILE A 267 3.84 21.18 2.64
C ILE A 267 3.47 22.26 3.68
N GLU A 268 3.87 23.51 3.45
CA GLU A 268 3.57 24.61 4.38
C GLU A 268 2.07 24.84 4.55
N GLN A 269 1.30 24.81 3.46
CA GLN A 269 -0.16 24.95 3.50
C GLN A 269 -0.86 23.82 4.25
N ALA A 270 -0.39 22.58 4.08
CA ALA A 270 -1.01 21.39 4.68
C ALA A 270 -0.62 21.18 6.16
N ARG A 271 0.57 21.64 6.57
CA ARG A 271 1.17 21.40 7.90
C ARG A 271 0.22 21.67 9.08
N PRO A 272 -0.47 22.82 9.18
CA PRO A 272 -1.33 23.08 10.33
C PRO A 272 -2.50 22.10 10.42
N ARG A 273 -3.09 21.73 9.28
CA ARG A 273 -4.23 20.81 9.22
C ARG A 273 -3.79 19.37 9.55
N CYS A 274 -2.66 18.93 9.01
CA CYS A 274 -2.09 17.62 9.33
C CYS A 274 -1.77 17.51 10.82
N LYS A 275 -1.16 18.53 11.41
CA LYS A 275 -0.85 18.58 12.85
C LYS A 275 -2.12 18.50 13.71
N ALA A 276 -3.17 19.25 13.39
CA ALA A 276 -4.44 19.21 14.12
C ALA A 276 -5.13 17.84 14.00
N LEU A 277 -5.16 17.26 12.79
CA LEU A 277 -5.71 15.93 12.55
C LEU A 277 -4.95 14.86 13.33
N ASN A 278 -3.62 14.89 13.28
CA ASN A 278 -2.78 13.92 14.00
C ASN A 278 -2.96 14.01 15.52
N ALA A 279 -3.04 15.22 16.07
CA ALA A 279 -3.32 15.39 17.49
C ALA A 279 -4.65 14.75 17.90
N TYR A 280 -5.69 14.90 17.08
CA TYR A 280 -6.98 14.26 17.28
C TYR A 280 -6.90 12.73 17.16
N LEU A 281 -6.25 12.22 16.11
CA LEU A 281 -6.14 10.78 15.88
C LEU A 281 -5.27 10.07 16.92
N ILE A 282 -4.19 10.70 17.37
CA ILE A 282 -3.33 10.17 18.45
C ILE A 282 -4.12 10.10 19.77
N GLY A 283 -5.03 11.04 20.02
CA GLY A 283 -5.91 11.02 21.18
C GLY A 283 -6.97 9.90 21.16
N ARG A 284 -7.23 9.31 19.97
CA ARG A 284 -8.21 8.23 19.77
C ARG A 284 -7.50 6.94 19.39
N LEU A 285 -7.30 6.06 20.38
CA LEU A 285 -6.72 4.75 20.07
C LEU A 285 -7.66 3.93 19.18
N PRO A 286 -7.16 3.33 18.10
CA PRO A 286 -7.94 2.42 17.28
C PRO A 286 -8.34 1.16 18.08
N ALA A 287 -9.38 0.45 17.60
CA ALA A 287 -9.74 -0.86 18.11
C ALA A 287 -8.55 -1.84 18.04
N ARG A 288 -8.61 -2.93 18.80
CA ARG A 288 -7.55 -3.95 18.79
C ARG A 288 -7.30 -4.47 17.36
N GLY A 289 -6.03 -4.51 16.97
CA GLY A 289 -5.60 -5.04 15.68
C GLY A 289 -5.61 -4.04 14.52
N ASP A 290 -6.15 -2.84 14.70
CA ASP A 290 -6.18 -1.83 13.64
C ASP A 290 -4.95 -0.90 13.74
N ASN A 291 -4.38 -0.57 12.58
CA ASN A 291 -3.41 0.51 12.46
C ASN A 291 -4.14 1.85 12.28
N ALA A 292 -3.62 2.90 12.91
CA ALA A 292 -4.02 4.25 12.54
C ALA A 292 -3.16 4.77 11.38
N TYR A 293 -3.74 5.65 10.59
CA TYR A 293 -3.01 6.39 9.57
C TYR A 293 -2.89 7.84 9.98
N LEU A 294 -1.67 8.30 10.25
CA LEU A 294 -1.39 9.69 10.57
C LEU A 294 -1.02 10.47 9.31
N ALA A 295 -1.50 11.69 9.21
CA ALA A 295 -1.32 12.55 8.05
C ALA A 295 0.10 13.14 8.02
N SER A 296 0.77 13.05 6.87
CA SER A 296 2.03 13.72 6.62
C SER A 296 1.85 14.81 5.56
N ALA A 297 2.16 16.03 5.91
CA ALA A 297 2.23 17.14 4.94
C ALA A 297 3.34 16.91 3.91
N VAL A 298 4.44 16.27 4.32
CA VAL A 298 5.62 16.03 3.48
C VAL A 298 5.31 15.13 2.29
N ILE A 299 4.63 13.99 2.53
CA ILE A 299 4.31 13.04 1.45
C ILE A 299 2.88 13.18 0.93
N GLY A 300 2.09 14.11 1.47
CA GLY A 300 0.70 14.35 1.05
C GLY A 300 -0.22 13.13 1.24
N GLY A 301 0.04 12.30 2.26
CA GLY A 301 -0.70 11.07 2.49
C GLY A 301 -0.64 10.57 3.92
N GLY A 302 -1.26 9.41 4.15
CA GLY A 302 -1.26 8.74 5.45
C GLY A 302 -0.06 7.81 5.63
N VAL A 303 0.48 7.77 6.84
CA VAL A 303 1.51 6.83 7.28
C VAL A 303 0.93 5.92 8.35
N ALA A 304 1.00 4.61 8.14
CA ALA A 304 0.53 3.62 9.10
C ALA A 304 1.39 3.66 10.37
N VAL A 305 0.71 3.69 11.51
CA VAL A 305 1.32 3.69 12.84
C VAL A 305 0.63 2.66 13.69
N SER A 306 1.40 1.76 14.33
CA SER A 306 0.86 0.74 15.21
C SER A 306 0.25 1.34 16.48
N ARG A 307 -0.64 0.59 17.12
CA ARG A 307 -1.26 1.01 18.40
C ARG A 307 -0.21 1.31 19.47
N SER A 308 0.84 0.50 19.59
CA SER A 308 1.91 0.75 20.56
C SER A 308 2.67 2.05 20.25
N HIS A 309 2.97 2.32 18.99
CA HIS A 309 3.62 3.56 18.58
C HIS A 309 2.74 4.80 18.85
N LEU A 310 1.41 4.69 18.68
CA LEU A 310 0.50 5.78 19.06
C LEU A 310 0.54 6.07 20.56
N LEU A 311 0.59 5.03 21.40
CA LEU A 311 0.73 5.17 22.84
C LEU A 311 2.07 5.82 23.22
N PHE A 312 3.16 5.45 22.54
CA PHE A 312 4.46 6.12 22.72
C PHE A 312 4.41 7.60 22.33
N MET A 313 3.69 7.93 21.24
CA MET A 313 3.49 9.32 20.84
C MET A 313 2.62 10.09 21.84
N GLN A 314 1.57 9.49 22.40
CA GLN A 314 0.80 10.11 23.49
C GLN A 314 1.66 10.35 24.72
N ALA A 315 2.49 9.39 25.13
CA ALA A 315 3.42 9.54 26.23
C ALA A 315 4.40 10.69 25.97
N LEU A 316 4.96 10.77 24.74
CA LEU A 316 5.84 11.86 24.33
C LEU A 316 5.13 13.23 24.39
N GLN A 317 3.90 13.34 23.90
CA GLN A 317 3.08 14.57 23.96
C GLN A 317 2.73 14.97 25.40
N SER A 318 2.66 14.02 26.33
CA SER A 318 2.46 14.29 27.77
C SER A 318 3.75 14.67 28.50
N GLY A 319 4.85 14.90 27.78
CA GLY A 319 6.14 15.37 28.34
C GLY A 319 7.07 14.26 28.81
N ARG A 320 6.75 12.98 28.61
CA ARG A 320 7.66 11.87 28.90
C ARG A 320 8.73 11.78 27.82
N THR A 321 10.01 11.79 28.21
CA THR A 321 11.13 11.85 27.24
C THR A 321 11.90 10.54 27.09
N ARG A 322 11.73 9.59 28.02
CA ARG A 322 12.48 8.33 28.01
C ARG A 322 11.61 7.17 27.48
N PRO A 323 12.20 6.29 26.66
CA PRO A 323 11.49 5.12 26.12
C PRO A 323 10.87 4.22 27.20
N GLU A 324 11.52 4.06 28.35
CA GLU A 324 11.01 3.27 29.48
C GLU A 324 9.68 3.86 30.02
N ASP A 325 9.58 5.19 30.06
CA ASP A 325 8.38 5.88 30.52
C ASP A 325 7.24 5.76 29.49
N TRP A 326 7.57 5.68 28.18
CA TRP A 326 6.59 5.40 27.12
C TRP A 326 6.07 3.97 27.20
N ALA A 327 6.97 3.01 27.42
CA ALA A 327 6.60 1.60 27.59
C ALA A 327 5.66 1.41 28.80
N ARG A 328 5.96 2.04 29.91
CA ARG A 328 5.11 1.99 31.11
C ARG A 328 3.76 2.64 30.85
N PHE A 329 3.73 3.81 30.22
CA PHE A 329 2.49 4.46 29.83
C PHE A 329 1.63 3.58 28.91
N ALA A 330 2.25 2.93 27.92
CA ALA A 330 1.55 2.01 27.02
C ALA A 330 1.00 0.79 27.76
N TRP A 331 1.80 0.24 28.68
CA TRP A 331 1.39 -0.89 29.52
C TRP A 331 0.16 -0.54 30.36
N ASP A 332 0.19 0.56 31.07
CA ASP A 332 -0.91 1.00 31.95
C ASP A 332 -2.21 1.26 31.16
N ASN A 333 -2.10 1.81 29.94
CA ASN A 333 -3.26 2.10 29.09
C ASN A 333 -3.83 0.89 28.33
N VAL A 334 -3.02 -0.13 28.04
CA VAL A 334 -3.50 -1.39 27.44
C VAL A 334 -4.30 -2.19 28.45
N PHE A 335 -3.84 -2.26 29.71
CA PHE A 335 -4.49 -3.07 30.74
C PHE A 335 -5.68 -2.38 31.39
N SER A 336 -5.65 -1.07 31.62
CA SER A 336 -6.78 -0.35 32.20
C SER A 336 -8.01 -0.33 31.28
N ASN A 337 -7.83 -0.31 29.95
CA ASN A 337 -8.95 -0.33 29.01
C ASN A 337 -9.49 -1.73 28.69
N ASP A 338 -8.72 -2.79 28.96
CA ASP A 338 -9.18 -4.18 28.75
C ASP A 338 -10.04 -4.69 29.92
N ILE A 339 -9.96 -4.09 31.10
CA ILE A 339 -10.79 -4.46 32.26
C ILE A 339 -12.24 -3.94 32.13
N ASP A 340 -12.43 -2.77 31.49
CA ASP A 340 -13.77 -2.17 31.34
C ASP A 340 -14.59 -2.81 30.17
N SER A 341 -13.99 -3.60 29.29
CA SER A 341 -14.69 -4.23 28.16
C SER A 341 -15.13 -5.69 28.41
N ILE A 342 -14.92 -6.24 29.62
CA ILE A 342 -15.27 -7.63 29.96
C ILE A 342 -16.59 -7.68 30.74
N GLN A 343 -17.72 -7.40 30.07
CA GLN A 343 -18.98 -8.02 30.42
C GLN A 343 -19.35 -9.05 29.36
N GLY A 344 -18.85 -10.28 29.52
CA GLY A 344 -19.37 -11.45 28.79
C GLY A 344 -18.48 -12.18 27.79
N ALA A 345 -17.23 -11.81 27.56
CA ALA A 345 -16.31 -12.58 26.72
C ALA A 345 -15.24 -13.29 27.57
N LYS A 346 -14.98 -14.58 27.28
CA LYS A 346 -13.85 -15.30 27.88
C LYS A 346 -12.58 -14.47 27.74
N PRO A 347 -11.75 -14.37 28.80
CA PRO A 347 -10.45 -13.72 28.69
C PRO A 347 -9.63 -14.50 27.64
N ILE A 348 -9.41 -13.91 26.48
CA ILE A 348 -8.35 -14.33 25.58
C ILE A 348 -7.09 -13.96 26.34
N ALA A 349 -6.28 -14.97 26.68
CA ALA A 349 -5.02 -14.80 27.39
C ALA A 349 -4.23 -13.63 26.81
N PRO A 350 -3.63 -12.76 27.64
CA PRO A 350 -2.81 -11.66 27.15
C PRO A 350 -1.58 -12.27 26.46
N HIS A 351 -1.61 -12.37 25.17
CA HIS A 351 -0.41 -12.44 24.35
C HIS A 351 0.09 -10.99 24.21
N GLU A 352 0.62 -10.46 25.15
CA GLU A 352 1.82 -10.58 25.90
C GLU A 352 2.95 -9.91 25.21
N LYS A 353 2.82 -8.62 25.13
CA LYS A 353 4.03 -7.87 25.26
C LYS A 353 4.24 -7.69 26.76
N SER A 354 5.21 -8.41 27.37
CA SER A 354 5.67 -8.09 28.70
C SER A 354 6.14 -6.63 28.73
N LEU A 355 6.18 -6.00 29.86
CA LEU A 355 6.74 -4.64 29.99
C LEU A 355 8.16 -4.57 29.39
N ALA A 356 8.94 -5.65 29.50
CA ALA A 356 10.24 -5.77 28.87
C ALA A 356 10.18 -5.73 27.34
N ALA A 357 9.20 -6.40 26.73
CA ALA A 357 9.01 -6.37 25.28
C ALA A 357 8.56 -4.97 24.79
N LEU A 358 7.65 -4.31 25.52
CA LEU A 358 7.27 -2.93 25.24
C LEU A 358 8.42 -1.95 25.41
N THR A 359 9.30 -2.16 26.40
CA THR A 359 10.51 -1.34 26.57
C THR A 359 11.47 -1.52 25.39
N SER A 360 11.67 -2.74 24.93
CA SER A 360 12.47 -3.02 23.72
C SER A 360 11.87 -2.34 22.49
N GLU A 361 10.56 -2.43 22.30
CA GLU A 361 9.85 -1.77 21.20
C GLU A 361 9.93 -0.24 21.29
N ALA A 362 9.83 0.35 22.49
CA ALA A 362 9.94 1.79 22.71
C ALA A 362 11.38 2.30 22.40
N ASN A 363 12.41 1.52 22.74
CA ASN A 363 13.78 1.84 22.38
C ASN A 363 13.98 1.80 20.85
N ALA A 364 13.46 0.77 20.18
CA ALA A 364 13.49 0.68 18.72
C ALA A 364 12.68 1.82 18.08
N PHE A 365 11.50 2.15 18.59
CA PHE A 365 10.72 3.30 18.14
C PHE A 365 11.51 4.60 18.27
N SER A 366 12.15 4.83 19.40
CA SER A 366 12.95 6.04 19.69
C SER A 366 14.10 6.23 18.70
N SER A 367 14.85 5.15 18.44
CA SER A 367 16.06 5.21 17.61
C SER A 367 15.81 5.10 16.11
N LYS A 368 14.79 4.35 15.70
CA LYS A 368 14.54 4.01 14.29
C LYS A 368 13.33 4.74 13.71
N ARG A 369 12.17 4.64 14.37
CA ARG A 369 10.91 5.11 13.80
C ARG A 369 10.64 6.59 14.05
N LEU A 370 10.90 7.08 15.25
CA LEU A 370 10.63 8.47 15.64
C LEU A 370 11.38 9.51 14.77
N PRO A 371 12.67 9.32 14.41
CA PRO A 371 13.35 10.24 13.51
C PRO A 371 12.64 10.36 12.14
N ILE A 372 12.17 9.25 11.60
CA ILE A 372 11.44 9.23 10.34
C ILE A 372 10.09 9.95 10.47
N LEU A 373 9.32 9.67 11.52
CA LEU A 373 8.05 10.36 11.76
C LEU A 373 8.23 11.87 11.93
N ARG A 374 9.35 12.31 12.51
CA ARG A 374 9.72 13.73 12.60
C ARG A 374 10.07 14.31 11.24
N ALA A 375 10.87 13.62 10.43
CA ALA A 375 11.20 14.04 9.07
C ALA A 375 9.95 14.14 8.17
N LEU A 376 8.93 13.30 8.44
CA LEU A 376 7.63 13.31 7.76
C LEU A 376 6.63 14.29 8.40
N GLU A 377 7.04 15.08 9.39
CA GLU A 377 6.21 16.06 10.14
C GLU A 377 4.95 15.43 10.79
N ILE A 378 5.06 14.21 11.29
CA ILE A 378 3.96 13.47 11.93
C ILE A 378 4.04 13.53 13.45
N ALA A 379 5.29 13.52 14.02
CA ALA A 379 5.59 13.49 15.45
C ALA A 379 6.28 14.77 15.92
#